data_283ecc342d34caf76ea31f0470d23ed9
#
_entry.id   283ecc342d34caf76ea31f0470d23ed9
#
_cell.length_a   1.000
_cell.length_b   1.000
_cell.length_c   1.000
_cell.angle_alpha   90.00
_cell.angle_beta   90.00
_cell.angle_gamma   90.00
#
_symmetry.space_group_name_H-M   'P 1'
#
loop_
_entity.id
_entity.type
_entity.pdbx_description
1 polymer ?
#
loop_
_entity_poly.entity_id
_entity_poly.type
_entity_poly.pdbx_seq_one_letter_code
_entity_poly.pdbx_strand_id
1 'polypeptide(L)'
;VQVISDFNDCDGNKGKMTQMGSSGIFTYFSEDAKLGMYYKYLVFDQYGNCVEKTDPYAFYMELRPKNASRIVDLSTYKFNDQNWMENRSKNLDRPLNIYELHFGSWKHKSNEEVSRARVIKQCANVGADNSISADQLGHDLKLENYINSEYDLNQPIDITERWFNYMEIAPELIKYVKENNYTHIEILPLCEHPSDCSWGYQITGFFSPTARYGKPEDLMAFIDLCHRENIGVIMDYVPVHFALDSYSLGRFGGGALYEYPSHDTGYTEWGSHSFNYYRGEVKSFLQSVANFWIEVYHIDGLRMDAISNLIYWKGDSNRGINEGGIEFFMHLDRK
;
A
#
# COMPACT_ATOMS: atom_id res chain seq x y z
N VAL A 1 3.56 -10.96 23.27
CA VAL A 1 2.96 -10.00 22.31
C VAL A 1 1.72 -9.40 22.93
N GLN A 2 1.48 -8.13 22.67
CA GLN A 2 0.27 -7.40 23.08
C GLN A 2 -0.24 -6.58 21.89
N VAL A 3 -1.58 -6.39 21.80
CA VAL A 3 -2.17 -5.43 20.86
C VAL A 3 -2.48 -4.12 21.61
N ILE A 4 -2.15 -3.01 21.02
CA ILE A 4 -2.56 -1.67 21.43
C ILE A 4 -3.44 -1.06 20.34
N SER A 5 -4.57 -0.46 20.71
CA SER A 5 -5.59 0.00 19.79
C SER A 5 -6.51 1.02 20.43
N ASP A 6 -7.28 1.72 19.60
CA ASP A 6 -8.39 2.58 20.05
C ASP A 6 -9.41 1.83 20.90
N PHE A 7 -9.65 0.53 20.67
CA PHE A 7 -10.62 -0.27 21.41
C PHE A 7 -10.14 -0.69 22.81
N ASN A 8 -8.90 -0.48 23.17
CA ASN A 8 -8.37 -0.78 24.49
C ASN A 8 -7.59 0.37 25.14
N ASP A 9 -7.86 1.60 24.72
CA ASP A 9 -7.21 2.84 25.19
C ASP A 9 -5.68 2.82 25.02
N CYS A 10 -5.18 2.10 24.02
CA CYS A 10 -3.76 1.81 23.79
C CYS A 10 -3.07 1.15 25.01
N ASP A 11 -3.81 0.47 25.88
CA ASP A 11 -3.27 -0.25 27.04
C ASP A 11 -2.90 -1.69 26.65
N GLY A 12 -1.58 -1.94 26.51
CA GLY A 12 -1.07 -3.28 26.20
C GLY A 12 -1.43 -4.35 27.24
N ASN A 13 -1.71 -3.99 28.50
CA ASN A 13 -2.13 -4.95 29.52
C ASN A 13 -3.54 -5.48 29.26
N LYS A 14 -4.43 -4.65 28.71
CA LYS A 14 -5.76 -5.07 28.25
C LYS A 14 -5.69 -5.86 26.94
N GLY A 15 -4.62 -5.71 26.17
CA GLY A 15 -4.40 -6.34 24.87
C GLY A 15 -3.44 -7.53 24.88
N LYS A 16 -3.25 -8.22 25.99
CA LYS A 16 -2.37 -9.40 26.05
C LYS A 16 -2.89 -10.50 25.13
N MET A 17 -2.01 -10.94 24.21
CA MET A 17 -2.33 -12.02 23.28
C MET A 17 -1.97 -13.37 23.88
N THR A 18 -2.76 -14.39 23.59
CA THR A 18 -2.53 -15.77 24.02
C THR A 18 -1.73 -16.52 22.97
N GLN A 19 -0.64 -17.15 23.38
CA GLN A 19 0.14 -18.00 22.48
C GLN A 19 -0.58 -19.34 22.22
N MET A 20 -0.63 -19.74 20.96
CA MET A 20 -1.23 -21.02 20.54
C MET A 20 -0.19 -22.16 20.61
N GLY A 21 -0.10 -22.80 21.78
CA GLY A 21 0.86 -23.87 22.02
C GLY A 21 2.30 -23.41 21.80
N SER A 22 3.11 -24.19 21.06
CA SER A 22 4.50 -23.87 20.72
C SER A 22 4.67 -23.28 19.30
N SER A 23 3.58 -22.91 18.64
CA SER A 23 3.58 -22.50 17.22
C SER A 23 4.24 -21.14 16.96
N GLY A 24 4.42 -20.29 17.98
CA GLY A 24 4.83 -18.89 17.79
C GLY A 24 3.69 -17.98 17.32
N ILE A 25 2.48 -18.51 17.16
CA ILE A 25 1.28 -17.74 16.79
C ILE A 25 0.61 -17.24 18.08
N PHE A 26 0.20 -15.97 18.04
CA PHE A 26 -0.50 -15.31 19.14
C PHE A 26 -1.86 -14.87 18.68
N THR A 27 -2.87 -15.02 19.55
CA THR A 27 -4.26 -14.64 19.25
C THR A 27 -4.82 -13.71 20.31
N TYR A 28 -5.69 -12.81 19.86
CA TYR A 28 -6.46 -11.91 20.70
C TYR A 28 -7.84 -11.72 20.06
N PHE A 29 -8.87 -11.67 20.89
CA PHE A 29 -10.23 -11.38 20.44
C PHE A 29 -10.80 -10.21 21.22
N SER A 30 -11.49 -9.29 20.55
CA SER A 30 -12.20 -8.16 21.16
C SER A 30 -13.53 -7.92 20.44
N GLU A 31 -14.60 -7.82 21.20
CA GLU A 31 -15.92 -7.40 20.69
C GLU A 31 -16.00 -5.90 20.45
N ASP A 32 -15.07 -5.13 21.03
CA ASP A 32 -15.01 -3.67 20.90
C ASP A 32 -14.28 -3.22 19.62
N ALA A 33 -13.61 -4.13 18.93
CA ALA A 33 -12.91 -3.85 17.68
C ALA A 33 -13.90 -3.51 16.57
N LYS A 34 -13.78 -2.31 15.97
CA LYS A 34 -14.65 -1.80 14.90
C LYS A 34 -13.87 -1.35 13.69
N LEU A 35 -14.53 -1.35 12.54
CA LEU A 35 -13.97 -0.80 11.31
C LEU A 35 -13.50 0.65 11.50
N GLY A 36 -12.35 0.96 10.97
CA GLY A 36 -11.73 2.28 11.05
C GLY A 36 -10.81 2.49 12.23
N MET A 37 -10.86 1.65 13.28
CA MET A 37 -9.97 1.75 14.44
C MET A 37 -8.54 1.40 14.08
N TYR A 38 -7.60 2.03 14.78
CA TYR A 38 -6.17 1.81 14.60
C TYR A 38 -5.62 0.82 15.62
N TYR A 39 -4.58 0.09 15.21
CA TYR A 39 -3.91 -0.86 16.11
C TYR A 39 -2.43 -1.05 15.73
N LYS A 40 -1.65 -1.48 16.72
CA LYS A 40 -0.27 -1.95 16.59
C LYS A 40 -0.03 -3.13 17.51
N TYR A 41 1.09 -3.79 17.32
CA TYR A 41 1.58 -4.82 18.22
C TYR A 41 2.76 -4.32 19.06
N LEU A 42 2.76 -4.65 20.35
CA LEU A 42 3.94 -4.60 21.20
C LEU A 42 4.56 -6.00 21.20
N VAL A 43 5.73 -6.11 20.59
CA VAL A 43 6.45 -7.38 20.49
C VAL A 43 7.62 -7.34 21.46
N PHE A 44 7.68 -8.32 22.36
CA PHE A 44 8.74 -8.45 23.36
C PHE A 44 9.70 -9.54 22.90
N ASP A 45 10.98 -9.22 22.88
CA ASP A 45 12.02 -10.20 22.61
C ASP A 45 12.29 -11.11 23.84
N GLN A 46 13.19 -12.07 23.69
CA GLN A 46 13.56 -13.00 24.76
C GLN A 46 14.25 -12.33 25.97
N TYR A 47 14.68 -11.08 25.82
CA TYR A 47 15.34 -10.30 26.88
C TYR A 47 14.35 -9.31 27.54
N GLY A 48 13.10 -9.26 27.07
CA GLY A 48 12.09 -8.35 27.59
C GLY A 48 12.10 -6.95 26.93
N ASN A 49 12.94 -6.70 25.92
CA ASN A 49 12.88 -5.45 25.17
C ASN A 49 11.61 -5.42 24.33
N CYS A 50 10.92 -4.27 24.35
CA CYS A 50 9.67 -4.06 23.64
C CYS A 50 9.89 -3.19 22.39
N VAL A 51 9.29 -3.60 21.27
CA VAL A 51 9.25 -2.82 20.04
C VAL A 51 7.82 -2.75 19.55
N GLU A 52 7.36 -1.54 19.17
CA GLU A 52 6.10 -1.38 18.44
C GLU A 52 6.25 -1.89 17.01
N LYS A 53 5.28 -2.67 16.57
CA LYS A 53 5.21 -3.22 15.21
C LYS A 53 3.85 -2.97 14.59
N THR A 54 3.85 -2.64 13.29
CA THR A 54 2.64 -2.70 12.48
C THR A 54 2.31 -4.16 12.18
N ASP A 55 1.07 -4.41 11.81
CA ASP A 55 0.67 -5.73 11.34
C ASP A 55 1.26 -6.00 9.95
N PRO A 56 2.07 -7.04 9.76
CA PRO A 56 2.60 -7.42 8.46
C PRO A 56 1.52 -7.72 7.41
N TYR A 57 0.33 -8.08 7.86
CA TYR A 57 -0.84 -8.41 7.03
C TYR A 57 -1.93 -7.33 7.06
N ALA A 58 -1.61 -6.11 7.49
CA ALA A 58 -2.57 -5.01 7.48
C ALA A 58 -3.03 -4.67 6.06
N PHE A 59 -4.34 -4.64 5.85
CA PHE A 59 -4.94 -4.25 4.56
C PHE A 59 -5.06 -2.74 4.37
N TYR A 60 -4.83 -1.96 5.41
CA TYR A 60 -4.77 -0.51 5.35
C TYR A 60 -3.92 0.04 6.52
N MET A 61 -3.20 1.12 6.26
CA MET A 61 -2.34 1.79 7.23
C MET A 61 -2.60 3.28 7.27
N GLU A 62 -2.15 3.95 8.34
CA GLU A 62 -2.17 5.39 8.41
C GLU A 62 -1.22 6.03 7.40
N LEU A 63 -1.63 7.21 6.92
CA LEU A 63 -0.74 8.07 6.13
C LEU A 63 0.46 8.51 7.00
N ARG A 64 1.66 8.47 6.40
CA ARG A 64 2.88 8.99 7.02
C ARG A 64 2.67 10.42 7.57
N PRO A 65 3.34 10.87 8.63
CA PRO A 65 4.39 10.16 9.40
C PRO A 65 3.85 9.12 10.38
N LYS A 66 2.55 8.99 10.51
CA LYS A 66 1.92 7.94 11.31
C LYS A 66 2.10 6.58 10.63
N ASN A 67 1.90 5.49 11.38
CA ASN A 67 2.21 4.16 10.89
C ASN A 67 1.37 3.05 11.55
N ALA A 68 0.23 3.36 12.15
CA ALA A 68 -0.63 2.32 12.70
C ALA A 68 -1.35 1.54 11.57
N SER A 69 -1.61 0.27 11.82
CA SER A 69 -2.51 -0.53 11.02
C SER A 69 -3.96 -0.13 11.29
N ARG A 70 -4.85 -0.25 10.31
CA ARG A 70 -6.25 0.13 10.43
C ARG A 70 -7.16 -1.04 10.09
N ILE A 71 -8.21 -1.24 10.90
CA ILE A 71 -9.20 -2.29 10.68
C ILE A 71 -10.10 -1.88 9.51
N VAL A 72 -10.14 -2.71 8.46
CA VAL A 72 -10.97 -2.49 7.27
C VAL A 72 -11.64 -3.79 6.84
N ASP A 73 -12.73 -3.68 6.09
CA ASP A 73 -13.42 -4.78 5.44
C ASP A 73 -13.37 -4.57 3.91
N LEU A 74 -12.49 -5.30 3.24
CA LEU A 74 -12.32 -5.23 1.79
C LEU A 74 -13.48 -5.86 1.01
N SER A 75 -14.35 -6.65 1.67
CA SER A 75 -15.49 -7.30 1.02
C SER A 75 -16.63 -6.34 0.65
N THR A 76 -16.57 -5.10 1.13
CA THR A 76 -17.57 -4.07 0.88
C THR A 76 -17.59 -3.59 -0.56
N TYR A 77 -16.43 -3.57 -1.24
CA TYR A 77 -16.37 -3.24 -2.66
C TYR A 77 -16.83 -4.41 -3.54
N LYS A 78 -17.59 -4.12 -4.57
CA LYS A 78 -18.05 -5.11 -5.56
C LYS A 78 -17.61 -4.67 -6.95
N PHE A 79 -16.73 -5.44 -7.56
CA PHE A 79 -16.24 -5.21 -8.90
C PHE A 79 -17.34 -5.42 -9.94
N ASN A 80 -17.27 -4.64 -11.02
CA ASN A 80 -18.13 -4.75 -12.20
C ASN A 80 -17.31 -5.08 -13.47
N ASP A 81 -16.17 -5.66 -13.31
CA ASP A 81 -15.17 -5.96 -14.34
C ASP A 81 -15.21 -7.42 -14.85
N GLN A 82 -16.27 -8.16 -14.56
CA GLN A 82 -16.39 -9.58 -14.91
C GLN A 82 -16.06 -9.88 -16.38
N ASN A 83 -16.55 -9.05 -17.31
CA ASN A 83 -16.25 -9.22 -18.72
C ASN A 83 -14.74 -9.13 -19.02
N TRP A 84 -14.02 -8.24 -18.35
CA TRP A 84 -12.57 -8.14 -18.44
C TRP A 84 -11.89 -9.38 -17.87
N MET A 85 -12.25 -9.78 -16.65
CA MET A 85 -11.64 -10.92 -15.93
C MET A 85 -11.81 -12.24 -16.66
N GLU A 86 -12.95 -12.45 -17.35
CA GLU A 86 -13.21 -13.65 -18.15
C GLU A 86 -12.43 -13.65 -19.47
N ASN A 87 -12.26 -12.48 -20.10
CA ASN A 87 -11.71 -12.34 -21.45
C ASN A 87 -10.25 -11.85 -21.49
N ARG A 88 -9.67 -11.42 -20.36
CA ARG A 88 -8.28 -10.98 -20.34
C ARG A 88 -7.36 -12.09 -20.84
N SER A 89 -6.53 -11.76 -21.81
CA SER A 89 -5.62 -12.72 -22.41
C SER A 89 -4.52 -13.10 -21.41
N LYS A 90 -4.33 -14.40 -21.20
CA LYS A 90 -3.14 -14.96 -20.52
C LYS A 90 -1.98 -15.20 -21.49
N ASN A 91 -2.22 -15.02 -22.78
CA ASN A 91 -1.25 -15.26 -23.84
C ASN A 91 -0.56 -13.96 -24.22
N LEU A 92 0.75 -14.00 -24.32
CA LEU A 92 1.57 -12.86 -24.79
C LEU A 92 1.59 -12.75 -26.32
N ASP A 93 0.61 -13.32 -27.01
CA ASP A 93 0.52 -13.35 -28.48
C ASP A 93 0.02 -12.03 -29.10
N ARG A 94 -0.42 -11.11 -28.26
CA ARG A 94 -0.88 -9.78 -28.69
C ARG A 94 0.13 -8.72 -28.30
N PRO A 95 0.32 -7.69 -29.12
CA PRO A 95 1.16 -6.57 -28.75
C PRO A 95 0.65 -5.91 -27.47
N LEU A 96 1.57 -5.68 -26.52
CA LEU A 96 1.34 -4.88 -25.34
C LEU A 96 1.96 -3.50 -25.56
N ASN A 97 1.20 -2.45 -25.26
CA ASN A 97 1.69 -1.08 -25.20
C ASN A 97 1.42 -0.59 -23.78
N ILE A 98 2.49 -0.53 -22.97
CA ILE A 98 2.42 -0.28 -21.54
C ILE A 98 2.84 1.16 -21.24
N TYR A 99 2.06 1.87 -20.46
CA TYR A 99 2.38 3.19 -19.93
C TYR A 99 2.79 3.07 -18.46
N GLU A 100 4.06 3.25 -18.16
CA GLU A 100 4.58 3.26 -16.79
C GLU A 100 4.41 4.64 -16.16
N LEU A 101 3.94 4.69 -14.91
CA LEU A 101 3.79 5.94 -14.17
C LEU A 101 3.97 5.76 -12.66
N HIS A 102 4.49 6.82 -12.01
CA HIS A 102 4.38 6.99 -10.58
C HIS A 102 3.12 7.81 -10.26
N PHE A 103 2.18 7.21 -9.56
CA PHE A 103 0.85 7.78 -9.34
C PHE A 103 0.89 9.16 -8.69
N GLY A 104 1.72 9.33 -7.67
CA GLY A 104 1.83 10.58 -6.91
C GLY A 104 2.53 11.73 -7.62
N SER A 105 3.27 11.50 -8.72
CA SER A 105 3.99 12.54 -9.46
C SER A 105 3.53 12.71 -10.90
N TRP A 106 2.60 11.88 -11.36
CA TRP A 106 2.07 12.01 -12.71
C TRP A 106 1.40 13.38 -12.92
N LYS A 107 0.61 13.81 -11.93
CA LYS A 107 -0.01 15.13 -11.88
C LYS A 107 -0.22 15.60 -10.45
N HIS A 108 -0.12 16.90 -10.22
CA HIS A 108 -0.39 17.52 -8.94
C HIS A 108 -1.51 18.55 -9.06
N LYS A 109 -2.29 18.71 -8.00
CA LYS A 109 -3.27 19.78 -7.87
C LYS A 109 -2.59 21.14 -7.92
N SER A 110 -3.17 22.06 -8.67
CA SER A 110 -2.78 23.47 -8.69
C SER A 110 -3.08 24.13 -7.34
N ASN A 111 -2.54 25.33 -7.10
CA ASN A 111 -2.84 26.08 -5.88
C ASN A 111 -4.34 26.38 -5.74
N GLU A 112 -5.03 26.64 -6.86
CA GLU A 112 -6.47 26.90 -6.88
C GLU A 112 -7.25 25.64 -6.49
N GLU A 113 -6.91 24.48 -7.04
CA GLU A 113 -7.56 23.22 -6.70
C GLU A 113 -7.35 22.83 -5.24
N VAL A 114 -6.16 23.07 -4.67
CA VAL A 114 -5.88 22.87 -3.23
C VAL A 114 -6.71 23.81 -2.39
N SER A 115 -6.76 25.10 -2.74
CA SER A 115 -7.57 26.08 -2.01
C SER A 115 -9.05 25.72 -2.03
N ARG A 116 -9.57 25.28 -3.17
CA ARG A 116 -10.96 24.79 -3.31
C ARG A 116 -11.21 23.57 -2.42
N ALA A 117 -10.30 22.60 -2.41
CA ALA A 117 -10.41 21.40 -1.57
C ALA A 117 -10.41 21.75 -0.06
N ARG A 118 -9.57 22.70 0.37
CA ARG A 118 -9.55 23.20 1.76
C ARG A 118 -10.91 23.79 2.15
N VAL A 119 -11.49 24.64 1.31
CA VAL A 119 -12.80 25.25 1.55
C VAL A 119 -13.90 24.19 1.65
N ILE A 120 -13.94 23.23 0.71
CA ILE A 120 -14.93 22.13 0.73
C ILE A 120 -14.83 21.33 2.05
N LYS A 121 -13.61 20.97 2.46
CA LYS A 121 -13.37 20.21 3.70
C LYS A 121 -13.82 20.96 4.94
N GLN A 122 -13.66 22.28 4.98
CA GLN A 122 -14.09 23.11 6.09
C GLN A 122 -15.62 23.26 6.13
N CYS A 123 -16.25 23.49 4.98
CA CYS A 123 -17.71 23.54 4.87
C CYS A 123 -18.36 22.22 5.32
N ALA A 124 -17.77 21.08 4.98
CA ALA A 124 -18.24 19.77 5.44
C ALA A 124 -18.12 19.58 6.96
N ASN A 125 -17.11 20.18 7.58
CA ASN A 125 -16.92 20.13 9.04
C ASN A 125 -17.84 21.08 9.82
N VAL A 126 -18.28 22.18 9.19
CA VAL A 126 -19.16 23.19 9.81
C VAL A 126 -20.64 22.86 9.59
N GLY A 127 -20.96 22.20 8.48
CA GLY A 127 -22.33 21.84 8.10
C GLY A 127 -22.67 20.41 8.47
N ALA A 128 -22.73 20.07 9.77
CA ALA A 128 -23.27 18.79 10.23
C ALA A 128 -24.80 18.64 10.03
N ASP A 129 -25.40 19.49 9.20
CA ASP A 129 -26.81 19.41 8.82
C ASP A 129 -26.89 18.99 7.33
N ASN A 130 -27.29 17.76 7.14
CA ASN A 130 -27.19 16.83 6.04
C ASN A 130 -27.90 17.19 4.72
N SER A 131 -27.83 18.40 4.20
CA SER A 131 -28.64 18.74 3.01
C SER A 131 -27.91 19.08 1.73
N ILE A 132 -26.57 19.16 1.71
CA ILE A 132 -25.80 19.51 0.50
C ILE A 132 -24.69 18.51 0.25
N SER A 133 -24.70 17.81 -0.90
CA SER A 133 -23.63 16.90 -1.30
C SER A 133 -22.35 17.66 -1.63
N ALA A 134 -21.17 17.03 -1.39
CA ALA A 134 -19.86 17.60 -1.71
C ALA A 134 -19.74 18.01 -3.19
N ASP A 135 -20.42 17.31 -4.11
CA ASP A 135 -20.45 17.64 -5.53
C ASP A 135 -21.27 18.91 -5.84
N GLN A 136 -22.35 19.15 -5.11
CA GLN A 136 -23.14 20.38 -5.26
C GLN A 136 -22.40 21.59 -4.72
N LEU A 137 -21.69 21.44 -3.57
CA LEU A 137 -20.83 22.50 -3.06
C LEU A 137 -19.71 22.89 -4.04
N GLY A 138 -19.14 21.93 -4.76
CA GLY A 138 -18.03 22.16 -5.70
C GLY A 138 -18.39 23.03 -6.91
N HIS A 139 -19.66 23.02 -7.35
CA HIS A 139 -20.13 23.78 -8.50
C HIS A 139 -20.60 25.20 -8.21
N ASP A 140 -21.14 25.45 -7.01
CA ASP A 140 -21.77 26.73 -6.66
C ASP A 140 -20.90 27.66 -5.79
N LEU A 141 -19.75 27.17 -5.30
CA LEU A 141 -18.82 27.95 -4.51
C LEU A 141 -18.03 28.92 -5.39
N LYS A 142 -18.45 30.19 -5.41
CA LYS A 142 -17.57 31.27 -5.85
C LYS A 142 -16.51 31.47 -4.77
N LEU A 143 -15.29 31.01 -5.05
CA LEU A 143 -14.13 31.15 -4.15
C LEU A 143 -13.97 32.60 -3.64
N GLU A 144 -14.32 33.59 -4.45
CA GLU A 144 -14.27 35.01 -4.14
C GLU A 144 -15.03 35.39 -2.87
N ASN A 145 -16.11 34.66 -2.53
CA ASN A 145 -16.92 34.93 -1.36
C ASN A 145 -16.30 34.40 -0.06
N TYR A 146 -15.31 33.51 -0.14
CA TYR A 146 -14.67 32.88 1.02
C TYR A 146 -13.24 33.36 1.24
N ILE A 147 -12.61 34.01 0.26
CA ILE A 147 -11.24 34.55 0.35
C ILE A 147 -11.13 35.64 1.45
N ASN A 148 -12.25 36.27 1.82
CA ASN A 148 -12.30 37.35 2.85
C ASN A 148 -12.80 36.87 4.22
N SER A 149 -13.09 35.59 4.40
CA SER A 149 -13.47 35.03 5.71
C SER A 149 -12.26 34.37 6.38
N GLU A 150 -12.30 34.17 7.69
CA GLU A 150 -11.29 33.67 8.64
C GLU A 150 -10.42 32.44 8.23
N TYR A 151 -10.38 32.09 6.94
CA TYR A 151 -9.66 30.95 6.43
C TYR A 151 -8.27 31.38 5.98
N ASP A 152 -7.27 30.85 6.65
CA ASP A 152 -5.87 31.07 6.29
C ASP A 152 -5.47 30.29 5.04
N LEU A 153 -5.94 30.78 3.88
CA LEU A 153 -5.56 30.26 2.56
C LEU A 153 -4.07 30.52 2.24
N ASN A 154 -3.39 31.33 3.06
CA ASN A 154 -1.97 31.67 2.91
C ASN A 154 -1.03 30.67 3.60
N GLN A 155 -1.58 29.67 4.32
CA GLN A 155 -0.71 28.62 4.87
C GLN A 155 0.04 27.88 3.75
N PRO A 156 1.31 27.54 3.97
CA PRO A 156 2.06 26.72 3.01
C PRO A 156 1.29 25.45 2.65
N ILE A 157 1.24 25.16 1.35
CA ILE A 157 0.58 23.95 0.86
C ILE A 157 1.51 22.76 1.12
N ASP A 158 1.03 21.80 1.91
CA ASP A 158 1.73 20.51 2.09
C ASP A 158 1.62 19.67 0.81
N ILE A 159 2.64 18.85 0.54
CA ILE A 159 2.65 17.97 -0.63
C ILE A 159 1.47 16.99 -0.63
N THR A 160 1.00 16.58 0.54
CA THR A 160 -0.14 15.66 0.69
C THR A 160 -1.45 16.27 0.15
N GLU A 161 -1.58 17.58 0.18
CA GLU A 161 -2.73 18.29 -0.37
C GLU A 161 -2.69 18.40 -1.90
N ARG A 162 -1.51 18.20 -2.50
CA ARG A 162 -1.31 18.26 -3.95
C ARG A 162 -1.59 16.94 -4.64
N TRP A 163 -1.65 15.84 -3.93
CA TRP A 163 -1.96 14.56 -4.54
C TRP A 163 -3.42 14.49 -4.95
N PHE A 164 -3.65 13.97 -6.14
CA PHE A 164 -4.97 13.47 -6.52
C PHE A 164 -5.23 12.13 -5.85
N ASN A 165 -6.48 11.86 -5.49
CA ASN A 165 -6.87 10.51 -5.12
C ASN A 165 -7.10 9.65 -6.38
N TYR A 166 -7.25 8.33 -6.17
CA TYR A 166 -7.41 7.36 -7.27
C TYR A 166 -8.56 7.73 -8.21
N MET A 167 -9.70 8.16 -7.69
CA MET A 167 -10.89 8.46 -8.48
C MET A 167 -10.86 9.86 -9.08
N GLU A 168 -10.19 10.82 -8.46
CA GLU A 168 -10.02 12.16 -9.02
C GLU A 168 -9.18 12.15 -10.30
N ILE A 169 -8.12 11.32 -10.34
CA ILE A 169 -7.19 11.27 -11.48
C ILE A 169 -7.68 10.33 -12.59
N ALA A 170 -8.53 9.35 -12.27
CA ALA A 170 -8.95 8.29 -13.18
C ALA A 170 -9.46 8.79 -14.54
N PRO A 171 -10.38 9.77 -14.63
CA PRO A 171 -10.91 10.21 -15.92
C PRO A 171 -9.85 10.75 -16.86
N GLU A 172 -8.89 11.52 -16.33
CA GLU A 172 -7.84 12.13 -17.12
C GLU A 172 -6.78 11.10 -17.54
N LEU A 173 -6.37 10.24 -16.62
CA LEU A 173 -5.39 9.19 -16.91
C LEU A 173 -5.93 8.19 -17.95
N ILE A 174 -7.18 7.73 -17.80
CA ILE A 174 -7.82 6.81 -18.74
C ILE A 174 -7.93 7.46 -20.12
N LYS A 175 -8.33 8.73 -20.17
CA LYS A 175 -8.38 9.48 -21.45
C LYS A 175 -7.01 9.52 -22.11
N TYR A 176 -5.95 9.88 -21.36
CA TYR A 176 -4.60 9.93 -21.87
C TYR A 176 -4.11 8.57 -22.41
N VAL A 177 -4.35 7.50 -21.67
CA VAL A 177 -3.99 6.13 -22.05
C VAL A 177 -4.67 5.72 -23.35
N LYS A 178 -5.98 6.00 -23.49
CA LYS A 178 -6.77 5.68 -24.70
C LYS A 178 -6.34 6.50 -25.92
N GLU A 179 -6.12 7.80 -25.76
CA GLU A 179 -5.70 8.70 -26.85
C GLU A 179 -4.33 8.32 -27.42
N ASN A 180 -3.45 7.70 -26.58
CA ASN A 180 -2.13 7.24 -26.99
C ASN A 180 -2.08 5.74 -27.33
N ASN A 181 -3.23 5.05 -27.38
CA ASN A 181 -3.34 3.63 -27.70
C ASN A 181 -2.53 2.70 -26.77
N TYR A 182 -2.36 3.06 -25.52
CA TYR A 182 -1.82 2.13 -24.52
C TYR A 182 -2.86 1.07 -24.17
N THR A 183 -2.40 -0.15 -23.98
CA THR A 183 -3.25 -1.30 -23.60
C THR A 183 -3.27 -1.52 -22.10
N HIS A 184 -2.19 -1.14 -21.41
CA HIS A 184 -2.00 -1.31 -19.99
C HIS A 184 -1.36 -0.07 -19.38
N ILE A 185 -1.62 0.13 -18.10
CA ILE A 185 -0.83 1.00 -17.25
C ILE A 185 0.02 0.13 -16.31
N GLU A 186 1.27 0.52 -16.10
CA GLU A 186 2.15 -0.04 -15.08
C GLU A 186 2.38 1.02 -14.01
N ILE A 187 1.99 0.71 -12.78
CA ILE A 187 2.04 1.68 -11.68
C ILE A 187 3.19 1.29 -10.75
N LEU A 188 4.11 2.23 -10.50
CA LEU A 188 5.16 2.09 -9.50
C LEU A 188 4.54 1.67 -8.16
N PRO A 189 5.32 1.08 -7.22
CA PRO A 189 4.76 0.36 -6.07
C PRO A 189 3.67 1.13 -5.33
N LEU A 190 2.49 0.54 -5.24
CA LEU A 190 1.32 1.10 -4.55
C LEU A 190 1.24 0.66 -3.08
N CYS A 191 2.14 -0.19 -2.62
CA CYS A 191 2.20 -0.60 -1.22
C CYS A 191 2.55 0.56 -0.29
N GLU A 192 2.08 0.52 0.97
CA GLU A 192 2.37 1.57 1.94
C GLU A 192 3.87 1.66 2.26
N HIS A 193 4.38 2.88 2.34
CA HIS A 193 5.80 3.18 2.51
C HIS A 193 6.01 4.51 3.25
N PRO A 194 7.12 4.67 4.02
CA PRO A 194 7.33 5.86 4.86
C PRO A 194 7.79 7.09 4.08
N SER A 195 8.55 6.92 3.02
CA SER A 195 9.25 8.02 2.32
C SER A 195 8.72 8.24 0.91
N ASP A 196 8.27 9.46 0.60
CA ASP A 196 7.82 9.83 -0.75
C ASP A 196 8.97 9.76 -1.76
N CYS A 197 10.21 10.02 -1.32
CA CYS A 197 11.39 9.97 -2.18
C CYS A 197 11.73 8.56 -2.65
N SER A 198 11.18 7.54 -2.03
CA SER A 198 11.39 6.14 -2.43
C SER A 198 10.53 5.68 -3.60
N TRP A 199 9.55 6.50 -4.03
CA TRP A 199 8.56 6.15 -5.05
C TRP A 199 7.78 4.85 -4.76
N GLY A 200 7.74 4.44 -3.49
CA GLY A 200 7.09 3.21 -3.07
C GLY A 200 8.01 1.99 -2.96
N TYR A 201 9.27 2.08 -3.36
CA TYR A 201 10.19 0.93 -3.32
C TYR A 201 10.67 0.54 -1.91
N GLN A 202 10.50 1.40 -0.90
CA GLN A 202 10.84 1.12 0.50
C GLN A 202 9.58 0.74 1.29
N ILE A 203 9.06 -0.46 1.07
CA ILE A 203 7.75 -0.89 1.57
C ILE A 203 7.79 -1.19 3.07
N THR A 204 6.73 -0.78 3.78
CA THR A 204 6.43 -1.13 5.17
C THR A 204 5.12 -1.92 5.33
N GLY A 205 4.18 -1.79 4.38
CA GLY A 205 2.88 -2.47 4.40
C GLY A 205 2.56 -3.16 3.09
N PHE A 206 2.93 -4.44 2.97
CA PHE A 206 2.86 -5.20 1.71
C PHE A 206 1.43 -5.52 1.23
N PHE A 207 0.47 -5.64 2.16
CA PHE A 207 -0.95 -5.87 1.85
C PHE A 207 -1.78 -4.59 1.87
N SER A 208 -1.16 -3.44 2.15
CA SER A 208 -1.84 -2.17 2.27
C SER A 208 -1.56 -1.28 1.06
N PRO A 209 -2.57 -0.86 0.29
CA PRO A 209 -2.38 0.25 -0.63
C PRO A 209 -2.01 1.50 0.15
N THR A 210 -1.13 2.33 -0.43
CA THR A 210 -0.70 3.55 0.25
C THR A 210 -1.89 4.49 0.49
N ALA A 211 -1.97 5.01 1.71
CA ALA A 211 -3.00 5.96 2.11
C ALA A 211 -2.85 7.35 1.44
N ARG A 212 -1.78 7.57 0.66
CA ARG A 212 -1.53 8.83 -0.05
C ARG A 212 -2.62 9.20 -1.03
N TYR A 213 -3.20 8.21 -1.70
CA TYR A 213 -4.09 8.42 -2.84
C TYR A 213 -5.53 7.96 -2.59
N GLY A 214 -5.87 7.64 -1.36
CA GLY A 214 -7.22 7.25 -0.97
C GLY A 214 -7.29 5.98 -0.14
N LYS A 215 -8.49 5.43 -0.07
CA LYS A 215 -8.78 4.20 0.67
C LYS A 215 -8.58 2.97 -0.22
N PRO A 216 -8.53 1.76 0.37
CA PRO A 216 -8.51 0.51 -0.39
C PRO A 216 -9.60 0.41 -1.45
N GLU A 217 -10.83 0.80 -1.11
CA GLU A 217 -11.98 0.75 -2.00
C GLU A 217 -11.84 1.74 -3.19
N ASP A 218 -11.16 2.86 -3.00
CA ASP A 218 -10.91 3.83 -4.06
C ASP A 218 -9.95 3.26 -5.11
N LEU A 219 -8.93 2.51 -4.68
CA LEU A 219 -8.03 1.80 -5.60
C LEU A 219 -8.78 0.68 -6.35
N MET A 220 -9.62 -0.10 -5.64
CA MET A 220 -10.46 -1.11 -6.29
C MET A 220 -11.36 -0.48 -7.36
N ALA A 221 -11.99 0.66 -7.05
CA ALA A 221 -12.84 1.39 -7.98
C ALA A 221 -12.07 1.92 -9.19
N PHE A 222 -10.84 2.38 -8.99
CA PHE A 222 -9.94 2.81 -10.06
C PHE A 222 -9.60 1.65 -11.02
N ILE A 223 -9.23 0.48 -10.48
CA ILE A 223 -8.90 -0.71 -11.28
C ILE A 223 -10.14 -1.20 -12.04
N ASP A 224 -11.28 -1.29 -11.37
CA ASP A 224 -12.56 -1.65 -11.98
C ASP A 224 -12.93 -0.73 -13.16
N LEU A 225 -12.69 0.57 -13.00
CA LEU A 225 -12.92 1.54 -14.07
C LEU A 225 -11.94 1.35 -15.24
N CYS A 226 -10.65 1.08 -14.98
CA CYS A 226 -9.68 0.76 -16.03
C CYS A 226 -10.12 -0.48 -16.83
N HIS A 227 -10.52 -1.55 -16.16
CA HIS A 227 -11.00 -2.78 -16.80
C HIS A 227 -12.23 -2.56 -17.67
N ARG A 228 -13.21 -1.78 -17.19
CA ARG A 228 -14.40 -1.42 -17.98
C ARG A 228 -14.07 -0.59 -19.22
N GLU A 229 -12.97 0.14 -19.18
CA GLU A 229 -12.44 0.90 -20.31
C GLU A 229 -11.45 0.10 -21.19
N ASN A 230 -11.33 -1.22 -20.95
CA ASN A 230 -10.41 -2.15 -21.62
C ASN A 230 -8.93 -1.78 -21.45
N ILE A 231 -8.54 -1.36 -20.26
CA ILE A 231 -7.17 -1.05 -19.89
C ILE A 231 -6.77 -2.00 -18.77
N GLY A 232 -5.69 -2.79 -18.97
CA GLY A 232 -5.12 -3.63 -17.94
C GLY A 232 -4.28 -2.83 -16.95
N VAL A 233 -4.14 -3.34 -15.74
CA VAL A 233 -3.38 -2.71 -14.66
C VAL A 233 -2.27 -3.64 -14.18
N ILE A 234 -1.03 -3.20 -14.36
CA ILE A 234 0.18 -3.87 -13.87
C ILE A 234 0.69 -3.09 -12.67
N MET A 235 1.18 -3.77 -11.66
CA MET A 235 1.76 -3.14 -10.48
C MET A 235 3.21 -3.59 -10.27
N ASP A 236 4.07 -2.64 -9.89
CA ASP A 236 5.40 -2.97 -9.40
C ASP A 236 5.31 -3.75 -8.10
N TYR A 237 5.88 -4.94 -8.14
CA TYR A 237 6.00 -5.84 -7.00
C TYR A 237 7.47 -5.93 -6.55
N VAL A 238 7.71 -5.64 -5.28
CA VAL A 238 9.07 -5.55 -4.69
C VAL A 238 9.30 -6.73 -3.72
N PRO A 239 9.56 -7.95 -4.21
CA PRO A 239 9.76 -9.11 -3.33
C PRO A 239 11.17 -9.24 -2.78
N VAL A 240 12.08 -8.32 -3.12
CA VAL A 240 13.51 -8.45 -2.83
C VAL A 240 13.89 -7.83 -1.50
N HIS A 241 13.28 -6.71 -1.15
CA HIS A 241 13.68 -5.95 0.02
C HIS A 241 12.51 -5.17 0.66
N PHE A 242 12.75 -4.64 1.86
CA PHE A 242 11.78 -3.84 2.61
C PHE A 242 12.49 -2.77 3.47
N ALA A 243 11.73 -1.77 3.91
CA ALA A 243 12.24 -0.62 4.65
C ALA A 243 12.91 -0.99 5.98
N LEU A 244 13.89 -0.18 6.41
CA LEU A 244 14.59 -0.35 7.69
C LEU A 244 13.79 0.15 8.90
N ASP A 245 12.67 0.80 8.69
CA ASP A 245 11.86 1.40 9.75
C ASP A 245 11.54 0.40 10.86
N SER A 246 11.80 0.77 12.10
CA SER A 246 11.76 -0.15 13.25
C SER A 246 10.38 -0.75 13.51
N TYR A 247 9.31 -0.05 13.11
CA TYR A 247 7.93 -0.52 13.21
C TYR A 247 7.53 -1.53 12.13
N SER A 248 8.34 -1.69 11.07
CA SER A 248 8.10 -2.62 9.96
C SER A 248 8.58 -4.04 10.27
N LEU A 249 8.90 -4.80 9.22
CA LEU A 249 9.24 -6.23 9.28
C LEU A 249 10.60 -6.52 9.94
N GLY A 250 11.56 -5.57 9.84
CA GLY A 250 12.94 -5.80 10.32
C GLY A 250 12.99 -6.13 11.80
N ARG A 251 13.72 -7.20 12.14
CA ARG A 251 13.89 -7.69 13.51
C ARG A 251 12.56 -7.86 14.26
N PHE A 252 11.55 -8.37 13.60
CA PHE A 252 10.16 -8.37 14.07
C PHE A 252 9.99 -8.96 15.49
N GLY A 253 10.68 -10.06 15.79
CA GLY A 253 10.68 -10.68 17.11
C GLY A 253 11.97 -10.46 17.91
N GLY A 254 12.73 -9.39 17.64
CA GLY A 254 14.04 -9.13 18.23
C GLY A 254 15.21 -9.73 17.45
N GLY A 255 14.96 -10.75 16.63
CA GLY A 255 15.92 -11.37 15.71
C GLY A 255 15.53 -11.23 14.25
N ALA A 256 16.40 -11.66 13.35
CA ALA A 256 16.11 -11.71 11.91
C ALA A 256 15.04 -12.76 11.62
N LEU A 257 13.82 -12.29 11.33
CA LEU A 257 12.67 -13.15 10.98
C LEU A 257 12.41 -13.14 9.49
N TYR A 258 12.24 -11.98 8.90
CA TYR A 258 12.00 -11.78 7.49
C TYR A 258 13.28 -11.62 6.68
N GLU A 259 14.29 -11.01 7.28
CA GLU A 259 15.57 -10.69 6.65
C GLU A 259 16.63 -11.78 6.90
N TYR A 260 17.68 -11.78 6.08
CA TYR A 260 18.88 -12.57 6.38
C TYR A 260 19.59 -12.04 7.63
N PRO A 261 20.11 -12.92 8.49
CA PRO A 261 20.73 -12.52 9.77
C PRO A 261 22.12 -11.87 9.62
N SER A 262 22.82 -12.15 8.52
CA SER A 262 24.14 -11.59 8.24
C SER A 262 24.05 -10.14 7.79
N HIS A 263 24.94 -9.28 8.27
CA HIS A 263 25.02 -7.90 7.78
C HIS A 263 25.30 -7.83 6.28
N ASP A 264 26.12 -8.72 5.74
CA ASP A 264 26.47 -8.72 4.31
C ASP A 264 25.26 -9.06 3.42
N THR A 265 24.49 -10.08 3.77
CA THR A 265 23.35 -10.53 2.95
C THR A 265 22.02 -9.93 3.38
N GLY A 266 21.91 -9.42 4.61
CA GLY A 266 20.66 -8.88 5.18
C GLY A 266 20.36 -7.43 4.85
N TYR A 267 21.29 -6.73 4.19
CA TYR A 267 21.10 -5.33 3.79
C TYR A 267 21.39 -5.16 2.30
N THR A 268 20.62 -4.31 1.65
CA THR A 268 20.84 -3.92 0.25
C THR A 268 21.71 -2.67 0.16
N GLU A 269 22.20 -2.36 -1.03
CA GLU A 269 22.89 -1.12 -1.37
C GLU A 269 21.97 0.12 -1.29
N TRP A 270 20.66 -0.08 -1.31
CA TRP A 270 19.64 0.97 -1.21
C TRP A 270 19.24 1.33 0.22
N GLY A 271 19.92 0.78 1.22
CA GLY A 271 19.59 1.03 2.63
C GLY A 271 18.26 0.38 3.05
N SER A 272 18.06 -0.88 2.70
CA SER A 272 16.89 -1.68 3.05
C SER A 272 17.30 -3.08 3.51
N HIS A 273 16.38 -3.82 4.11
CA HIS A 273 16.59 -5.23 4.45
C HIS A 273 16.32 -6.14 3.25
N SER A 274 17.13 -7.19 3.06
CA SER A 274 16.88 -8.25 2.06
C SER A 274 16.05 -9.38 2.67
N PHE A 275 15.02 -9.84 1.96
CA PHE A 275 14.23 -11.00 2.37
C PHE A 275 15.02 -12.30 2.38
N ASN A 276 14.78 -13.13 3.40
CA ASN A 276 15.42 -14.44 3.57
C ASN A 276 14.61 -15.55 2.91
N TYR A 277 14.90 -15.86 1.66
CA TYR A 277 14.19 -16.89 0.88
C TYR A 277 14.46 -18.33 1.33
N TYR A 278 15.39 -18.59 2.24
CA TYR A 278 15.59 -19.91 2.84
C TYR A 278 14.54 -20.22 3.93
N ARG A 279 13.70 -19.25 4.30
CA ARG A 279 12.59 -19.47 5.23
C ARG A 279 11.29 -19.68 4.46
N GLY A 280 10.63 -20.83 4.72
CA GLY A 280 9.34 -21.16 4.10
C GLY A 280 8.26 -20.13 4.39
N GLU A 281 8.25 -19.57 5.61
CA GLU A 281 7.31 -18.55 6.05
C GLU A 281 7.47 -17.25 5.25
N VAL A 282 8.70 -16.86 4.93
CA VAL A 282 8.99 -15.66 4.12
C VAL A 282 8.54 -15.87 2.67
N LYS A 283 8.84 -17.03 2.09
CA LYS A 283 8.35 -17.38 0.75
C LYS A 283 6.82 -17.38 0.71
N SER A 284 6.18 -17.98 1.72
CA SER A 284 4.71 -18.00 1.85
C SER A 284 4.13 -16.59 1.98
N PHE A 285 4.74 -15.72 2.80
CA PHE A 285 4.35 -14.33 2.94
C PHE A 285 4.37 -13.60 1.59
N LEU A 286 5.48 -13.67 0.87
CA LEU A 286 5.63 -13.00 -0.42
C LEU A 286 4.67 -13.56 -1.48
N GLN A 287 4.47 -14.89 -1.55
CA GLN A 287 3.47 -15.47 -2.44
C GLN A 287 2.05 -15.02 -2.09
N SER A 288 1.73 -14.89 -0.81
CA SER A 288 0.43 -14.40 -0.36
C SER A 288 0.22 -12.94 -0.74
N VAL A 289 1.27 -12.10 -0.70
CA VAL A 289 1.21 -10.72 -1.19
C VAL A 289 0.87 -10.68 -2.69
N ALA A 290 1.57 -11.45 -3.50
CA ALA A 290 1.31 -11.52 -4.94
C ALA A 290 -0.13 -11.96 -5.24
N ASN A 291 -0.58 -13.06 -4.62
CA ASN A 291 -1.94 -13.55 -4.76
C ASN A 291 -2.98 -12.51 -4.31
N PHE A 292 -2.73 -11.83 -3.21
CA PHE A 292 -3.64 -10.80 -2.69
C PHE A 292 -3.87 -9.66 -3.71
N TRP A 293 -2.83 -9.15 -4.32
CA TRP A 293 -2.95 -8.10 -5.32
C TRP A 293 -3.68 -8.57 -6.58
N ILE A 294 -3.43 -9.80 -7.01
CA ILE A 294 -4.09 -10.39 -8.19
C ILE A 294 -5.56 -10.73 -7.91
N GLU A 295 -5.85 -11.34 -6.75
CA GLU A 295 -7.18 -11.90 -6.46
C GLU A 295 -8.14 -10.90 -5.81
N VAL A 296 -7.61 -9.99 -4.96
CA VAL A 296 -8.45 -9.05 -4.20
C VAL A 296 -8.56 -7.71 -4.91
N TYR A 297 -7.49 -7.25 -5.58
CA TYR A 297 -7.49 -6.00 -6.34
C TYR A 297 -7.65 -6.19 -7.84
N HIS A 298 -7.71 -7.42 -8.34
CA HIS A 298 -7.81 -7.77 -9.75
C HIS A 298 -6.67 -7.23 -10.63
N ILE A 299 -5.47 -7.04 -10.06
CA ILE A 299 -4.28 -6.66 -10.83
C ILE A 299 -4.01 -7.70 -11.92
N ASP A 300 -3.71 -7.27 -13.14
CA ASP A 300 -3.51 -8.14 -14.31
C ASP A 300 -2.10 -8.72 -14.42
N GLY A 301 -1.14 -8.05 -13.82
CA GLY A 301 0.25 -8.47 -13.85
C GLY A 301 1.10 -7.80 -12.80
N LEU A 302 2.22 -8.42 -12.50
CA LEU A 302 3.22 -7.92 -11.56
C LEU A 302 4.55 -7.70 -12.31
N ARG A 303 5.07 -6.49 -12.25
CA ARG A 303 6.45 -6.22 -12.67
C ARG A 303 7.37 -6.46 -11.49
N MET A 304 8.32 -7.34 -11.65
CA MET A 304 9.24 -7.75 -10.58
C MET A 304 10.41 -6.77 -10.48
N ASP A 305 10.48 -6.05 -9.37
CA ASP A 305 11.61 -5.14 -9.11
C ASP A 305 12.87 -5.89 -8.68
N ALA A 306 14.04 -5.33 -9.00
CA ALA A 306 15.37 -5.75 -8.55
C ALA A 306 15.65 -7.26 -8.70
N ILE A 307 15.20 -7.88 -9.78
CA ILE A 307 15.28 -9.33 -10.01
C ILE A 307 16.73 -9.87 -9.96
N SER A 308 17.72 -9.05 -10.30
CA SER A 308 19.12 -9.43 -10.16
C SER A 308 19.53 -9.75 -8.72
N ASN A 309 18.98 -9.01 -7.75
CA ASN A 309 19.23 -9.22 -6.31
C ASN A 309 18.50 -10.45 -5.75
N LEU A 310 17.45 -10.90 -6.45
CA LEU A 310 16.78 -12.14 -6.15
C LEU A 310 17.58 -13.36 -6.66
N ILE A 311 18.15 -13.25 -7.88
CA ILE A 311 18.88 -14.33 -8.55
C ILE A 311 20.30 -14.47 -8.00
N TYR A 312 20.99 -13.36 -7.78
CA TYR A 312 22.38 -13.33 -7.35
C TYR A 312 22.52 -12.63 -6.00
N TRP A 313 23.46 -13.09 -5.19
CA TRP A 313 23.79 -12.39 -3.94
C TRP A 313 24.21 -10.96 -4.23
N LYS A 314 23.50 -9.97 -3.63
CA LYS A 314 23.72 -8.53 -3.87
C LYS A 314 23.58 -8.10 -5.34
N GLY A 315 22.83 -8.81 -6.14
CA GLY A 315 22.68 -8.51 -7.57
C GLY A 315 23.93 -8.75 -8.42
N ASP A 316 25.01 -9.28 -7.83
CA ASP A 316 26.30 -9.50 -8.49
C ASP A 316 26.51 -10.98 -8.80
N SER A 317 26.58 -11.33 -10.10
CA SER A 317 26.81 -12.70 -10.56
C SER A 317 28.11 -13.31 -10.07
N ASN A 318 29.12 -12.51 -9.75
CA ASN A 318 30.39 -12.99 -9.21
C ASN A 318 30.28 -13.47 -7.75
N ARG A 319 29.22 -13.07 -7.05
CA ARG A 319 28.94 -13.52 -5.68
C ARG A 319 28.19 -14.84 -5.61
N GLY A 320 27.83 -15.40 -6.77
CA GLY A 320 27.11 -16.65 -6.88
C GLY A 320 25.58 -16.50 -6.81
N ILE A 321 24.93 -17.62 -7.05
CA ILE A 321 23.47 -17.74 -7.16
C ILE A 321 22.82 -17.79 -5.77
N ASN A 322 21.73 -17.07 -5.58
CA ASN A 322 20.83 -17.21 -4.43
C ASN A 322 19.76 -18.28 -4.78
N GLU A 323 20.06 -19.55 -4.50
CA GLU A 323 19.18 -20.66 -4.83
C GLU A 323 17.78 -20.52 -4.21
N GLY A 324 17.69 -19.99 -2.97
CA GLY A 324 16.41 -19.73 -2.32
C GLY A 324 15.56 -18.71 -3.06
N GLY A 325 16.19 -17.68 -3.65
CA GLY A 325 15.52 -16.67 -4.47
C GLY A 325 14.99 -17.27 -5.77
N ILE A 326 15.81 -18.09 -6.46
CA ILE A 326 15.37 -18.79 -7.67
C ILE A 326 14.22 -19.74 -7.38
N GLU A 327 14.31 -20.53 -6.31
CA GLU A 327 13.22 -21.42 -5.89
C GLU A 327 11.92 -20.66 -5.65
N PHE A 328 11.98 -19.52 -4.94
CA PHE A 328 10.83 -18.64 -4.74
C PHE A 328 10.23 -18.18 -6.07
N PHE A 329 11.06 -17.68 -6.98
CA PHE A 329 10.61 -17.18 -8.28
C PHE A 329 9.94 -18.28 -9.13
N MET A 330 10.55 -19.46 -9.19
CA MET A 330 9.98 -20.61 -9.91
C MET A 330 8.63 -21.07 -9.33
N HIS A 331 8.40 -20.89 -8.03
CA HIS A 331 7.11 -21.24 -7.42
C HIS A 331 6.05 -20.16 -7.67
N LEU A 332 6.45 -18.91 -7.79
CA LEU A 332 5.54 -17.80 -8.11
C LEU A 332 4.97 -17.95 -9.53
N ASP A 333 5.80 -18.35 -10.50
CA ASP A 333 5.43 -18.52 -11.91
C ASP A 333 4.47 -19.71 -12.18
N ARG A 334 4.40 -20.67 -11.27
CA ARG A 334 3.57 -21.88 -11.43
C ARG A 334 2.12 -21.75 -10.97
N LYS A 335 1.75 -20.63 -10.39
CA LYS A 335 0.40 -20.36 -9.90
C LYS A 335 -0.34 -19.37 -10.78
#